data_9432f65d5c8914a9f71ec4ef09d4aa30
#
_entry.id   9432f65d5c8914a9f71ec4ef09d4aa30
#
_cell.length_a   1.000
_cell.length_b   1.000
_cell.length_c   1.000
_cell.angle_alpha   90.00
_cell.angle_beta   90.00
_cell.angle_gamma   90.00
#
_symmetry.space_group_name_H-M   'P 1'
#
loop_
_entity.id
_entity.type
_entity.pdbx_description
1 polymer ?
#
loop_
_entity_poly.entity_id
_entity_poly.type
_entity_poly.pdbx_seq_one_letter_code
_entity_poly.pdbx_strand_id
1 'polypeptide(L)'
;MRKALVSVPYGIIAEFKRKSPSKGWIKKEGRSDIIPPDYERNGASALSILTDTPFFGGSLHDIATARPLTKRPILRKDFIIDEYQLYQTRIIGADAVLLIAAALTPKKCRALAAKAHELELEVLLEIHREEELDYINENIDMIGINNRNLGSFHTDVENSFRLIGKLP
;
A
#
# COMPACT_ATOMS: atom_id res chain seq x y z
N MET A 1 8.99 7.14 0.84
CA MET A 1 7.54 7.41 0.84
C MET A 1 7.14 8.27 2.03
N ARG A 2 7.44 7.85 3.26
CA ARG A 2 7.16 8.60 4.49
C ARG A 2 7.59 10.07 4.39
N LYS A 3 8.83 10.35 3.97
CA LYS A 3 9.33 11.72 3.80
C LYS A 3 8.47 12.57 2.86
N ALA A 4 8.01 12.01 1.76
CA ALA A 4 7.18 12.73 0.79
C ALA A 4 5.79 13.07 1.36
N LEU A 5 5.23 12.21 2.22
CA LEU A 5 3.93 12.43 2.85
C LEU A 5 3.99 13.52 3.93
N VAL A 6 5.05 13.53 4.76
CA VAL A 6 5.17 14.49 5.87
C VAL A 6 5.75 15.85 5.46
N SER A 7 6.26 15.98 4.22
CA SER A 7 6.84 17.22 3.71
C SER A 7 5.80 18.28 3.30
N VAL A 8 4.53 17.93 3.33
CA VAL A 8 3.40 18.80 2.96
C VAL A 8 2.31 18.75 4.03
N PRO A 9 1.47 19.80 4.18
CA PRO A 9 0.42 19.80 5.21
C PRO A 9 -0.57 18.64 5.11
N TYR A 10 -0.86 18.19 3.90
CA TYR A 10 -1.76 17.06 3.62
C TYR A 10 -1.11 16.13 2.59
N GLY A 11 -0.45 15.08 3.09
CA GLY A 11 0.13 14.05 2.23
C GLY A 11 -0.95 13.15 1.64
N ILE A 12 -1.05 13.10 0.31
CA ILE A 12 -2.03 12.26 -0.40
C ILE A 12 -1.33 11.12 -1.09
N ILE A 13 -1.79 9.88 -0.81
CA ILE A 13 -1.46 8.69 -1.58
C ILE A 13 -2.60 8.45 -2.58
N ALA A 14 -2.33 8.66 -3.87
CA ALA A 14 -3.33 8.42 -4.92
C ALA A 14 -3.23 6.98 -5.42
N GLU A 15 -4.38 6.28 -5.47
CA GLU A 15 -4.41 4.86 -5.79
C GLU A 15 -4.89 4.59 -7.22
N PHE A 16 -4.09 3.83 -7.97
CA PHE A 16 -4.44 3.28 -9.28
C PHE A 16 -4.90 1.83 -9.16
N LYS A 17 -6.15 1.60 -9.56
CA LYS A 17 -6.74 0.25 -9.68
C LYS A 17 -7.80 0.21 -10.78
N ARG A 18 -7.96 -0.95 -11.42
CA ARG A 18 -8.96 -1.15 -12.49
C ARG A 18 -10.24 -1.79 -11.99
N LYS A 19 -10.17 -2.55 -10.89
CA LYS A 19 -11.26 -3.41 -10.38
C LYS A 19 -11.28 -3.37 -8.86
N SER A 20 -12.40 -3.71 -8.25
CA SER A 20 -12.47 -4.02 -6.82
C SER A 20 -13.47 -5.13 -6.55
N PRO A 21 -13.30 -5.93 -5.47
CA PRO A 21 -14.25 -7.00 -5.12
C PRO A 21 -15.69 -6.51 -4.94
N SER A 22 -15.87 -5.30 -4.40
CA SER A 22 -17.20 -4.74 -4.10
C SER A 22 -17.89 -4.07 -5.29
N LYS A 23 -17.15 -3.63 -6.32
CA LYS A 23 -17.70 -2.85 -7.46
C LYS A 23 -17.45 -3.50 -8.83
N GLY A 24 -16.71 -4.61 -8.89
CA GLY A 24 -16.26 -5.18 -10.16
C GLY A 24 -15.30 -4.23 -10.91
N TRP A 25 -15.40 -4.17 -12.22
CA TRP A 25 -14.59 -3.28 -13.04
C TRP A 25 -14.99 -1.82 -12.84
N ILE A 26 -14.02 -1.01 -12.43
CA ILE A 26 -14.15 0.45 -12.28
C ILE A 26 -13.72 1.15 -13.57
N LYS A 27 -12.56 0.75 -14.11
CA LYS A 27 -12.02 1.26 -15.38
C LYS A 27 -11.09 0.20 -15.98
N LYS A 28 -11.65 -0.72 -16.73
CA LYS A 28 -10.94 -1.89 -17.30
C LYS A 28 -9.76 -1.46 -18.18
N GLU A 29 -9.94 -0.42 -18.97
CA GLU A 29 -8.94 0.16 -19.90
C GLU A 29 -8.05 1.21 -19.20
N GLY A 30 -8.05 1.27 -17.87
CA GLY A 30 -7.19 2.17 -17.11
C GLY A 30 -5.71 1.91 -17.42
N ARG A 31 -4.98 2.96 -17.76
CA ARG A 31 -3.58 2.89 -18.23
C ARG A 31 -2.64 3.38 -17.12
N SER A 32 -1.65 2.56 -16.80
CA SER A 32 -0.64 2.87 -15.77
C SER A 32 0.45 3.85 -16.25
N ASP A 33 0.58 4.03 -17.56
CA ASP A 33 1.45 5.06 -18.17
C ASP A 33 0.79 6.45 -18.22
N ILE A 34 -0.50 6.56 -17.93
CA ILE A 34 -1.25 7.83 -17.97
C ILE A 34 -1.71 8.24 -16.56
N ILE A 35 -2.48 7.37 -15.88
CA ILE A 35 -3.19 7.76 -14.66
C ILE A 35 -2.25 8.05 -13.48
N PRO A 36 -1.25 7.21 -13.12
CA PRO A 36 -0.33 7.54 -12.03
C PRO A 36 0.49 8.82 -12.27
N PRO A 37 1.05 9.09 -13.47
CA PRO A 37 1.68 10.39 -13.76
C PRO A 37 0.70 11.58 -13.65
N ASP A 38 -0.58 11.40 -14.00
CA ASP A 38 -1.60 12.43 -13.82
C ASP A 38 -1.85 12.72 -12.34
N TYR A 39 -1.84 11.72 -11.47
CA TYR A 39 -1.93 11.92 -10.03
C TYR A 39 -0.77 12.77 -9.50
N GLU A 40 0.46 12.53 -9.96
CA GLU A 40 1.60 13.38 -9.59
C GLU A 40 1.41 14.82 -10.06
N ARG A 41 0.99 15.04 -11.32
CA ARG A 41 0.74 16.38 -11.87
C ARG A 41 -0.35 17.14 -11.09
N ASN A 42 -1.28 16.41 -10.47
CA ASN A 42 -2.35 16.97 -9.65
C ASN A 42 -2.06 16.98 -8.14
N GLY A 43 -0.79 16.83 -7.74
CA GLY A 43 -0.35 17.09 -6.38
C GLY A 43 -0.31 15.87 -5.45
N ALA A 44 -0.46 14.65 -5.95
CA ALA A 44 -0.25 13.45 -5.14
C ALA A 44 1.18 13.43 -4.58
N SER A 45 1.32 13.15 -3.29
CA SER A 45 2.61 13.04 -2.60
C SER A 45 3.26 11.68 -2.83
N ALA A 46 2.43 10.65 -3.01
CA ALA A 46 2.85 9.28 -3.28
C ALA A 46 1.78 8.58 -4.13
N LEU A 47 2.17 7.47 -4.74
CA LEU A 47 1.29 6.65 -5.58
C LEU A 47 1.12 5.27 -4.94
N SER A 48 -0.09 4.72 -5.01
CA SER A 48 -0.40 3.33 -4.68
C SER A 48 -0.84 2.62 -5.96
N ILE A 49 -0.16 1.55 -6.33
CA ILE A 49 -0.47 0.81 -7.58
C ILE A 49 -0.78 -0.64 -7.22
N LEU A 50 -2.01 -1.06 -7.53
CA LEU A 50 -2.45 -2.44 -7.33
C LEU A 50 -1.72 -3.38 -8.29
N THR A 51 -1.17 -4.49 -7.74
CA THR A 51 -0.53 -5.53 -8.55
C THR A 51 -1.24 -6.88 -8.49
N ASP A 52 -2.20 -7.05 -7.59
CA ASP A 52 -3.09 -8.21 -7.56
C ASP A 52 -4.01 -8.24 -8.79
N THR A 53 -3.95 -9.35 -9.55
CA THR A 53 -4.74 -9.51 -10.78
C THR A 53 -6.17 -9.98 -10.51
N PRO A 54 -6.40 -11.04 -9.68
CA PRO A 54 -7.73 -11.62 -9.52
C PRO A 54 -8.77 -10.67 -8.95
N PHE A 55 -8.42 -9.93 -7.92
CA PHE A 55 -9.35 -9.06 -7.18
C PHE A 55 -9.35 -7.62 -7.67
N PHE A 56 -8.19 -7.10 -8.09
CA PHE A 56 -8.04 -5.67 -8.39
C PHE A 56 -7.68 -5.35 -9.84
N GLY A 57 -7.47 -6.38 -10.69
CA GLY A 57 -7.15 -6.19 -12.11
C GLY A 57 -5.78 -5.53 -12.33
N GLY A 58 -4.88 -5.68 -11.35
CA GLY A 58 -3.53 -5.14 -11.38
C GLY A 58 -2.51 -6.07 -12.01
N SER A 59 -1.29 -5.57 -12.16
CA SER A 59 -0.15 -6.33 -12.67
C SER A 59 1.15 -5.71 -12.15
N LEU A 60 2.19 -6.53 -11.98
CA LEU A 60 3.55 -6.04 -11.72
C LEU A 60 4.03 -5.09 -12.83
N HIS A 61 3.60 -5.32 -14.05
CA HIS A 61 3.91 -4.47 -15.20
C HIS A 61 3.38 -3.03 -15.02
N ASP A 62 2.32 -2.82 -14.25
CA ASP A 62 1.77 -1.49 -14.03
C ASP A 62 2.75 -0.58 -13.28
N ILE A 63 3.47 -1.12 -12.28
CA ILE A 63 4.52 -0.36 -11.57
C ILE A 63 5.72 -0.13 -12.50
N ALA A 64 6.19 -1.16 -13.20
CA ALA A 64 7.32 -1.05 -14.11
C ALA A 64 7.06 -0.01 -15.23
N THR A 65 5.82 0.08 -15.70
CA THR A 65 5.39 1.06 -16.71
C THR A 65 5.29 2.48 -16.14
N ALA A 66 4.74 2.64 -14.94
CA ALA A 66 4.59 3.94 -14.30
C ALA A 66 5.92 4.52 -13.82
N ARG A 67 6.85 3.67 -13.34
CA ARG A 67 8.09 4.09 -12.69
C ARG A 67 8.92 5.12 -13.48
N PRO A 68 9.23 4.93 -14.78
CA PRO A 68 10.01 5.92 -15.53
C PRO A 68 9.28 7.24 -15.77
N LEU A 69 7.97 7.32 -15.53
CA LEU A 69 7.10 8.45 -15.82
C LEU A 69 6.74 9.29 -14.60
N THR A 70 7.21 8.92 -13.40
CA THR A 70 6.93 9.62 -12.15
C THR A 70 8.16 9.66 -11.25
N LYS A 71 8.29 10.75 -10.49
CA LYS A 71 9.30 10.89 -9.43
C LYS A 71 8.72 10.62 -8.04
N ARG A 72 7.40 10.41 -7.94
CA ARG A 72 6.75 10.12 -6.66
C ARG A 72 7.09 8.71 -6.18
N PRO A 73 7.21 8.51 -4.87
CA PRO A 73 7.36 7.17 -4.33
C PRO A 73 6.12 6.32 -4.64
N ILE A 74 6.37 5.06 -5.02
CA ILE A 74 5.34 4.10 -5.40
C ILE A 74 5.24 3.02 -4.34
N LEU A 75 4.03 2.85 -3.78
CA LEU A 75 3.65 1.71 -2.96
C LEU A 75 3.16 0.57 -3.86
N ARG A 76 3.77 -0.61 -3.74
CA ARG A 76 3.17 -1.83 -4.26
C ARG A 76 2.02 -2.24 -3.35
N LYS A 77 0.79 -2.14 -3.87
CA LYS A 77 -0.44 -2.55 -3.18
C LYS A 77 -0.81 -3.97 -3.60
N ASP A 78 -0.51 -4.93 -2.74
CA ASP A 78 -0.70 -6.37 -3.00
C ASP A 78 -0.84 -7.13 -1.68
N PHE A 79 -1.23 -8.40 -1.73
CA PHE A 79 -1.18 -9.32 -0.60
C PHE A 79 0.23 -9.92 -0.50
N ILE A 80 1.10 -9.28 0.27
CA ILE A 80 2.48 -9.73 0.46
C ILE A 80 2.51 -10.77 1.58
N ILE A 81 2.83 -12.00 1.22
CA ILE A 81 2.89 -13.15 2.13
C ILE A 81 4.19 -13.94 2.06
N ASP A 82 5.08 -13.59 1.12
CA ASP A 82 6.35 -14.28 0.89
C ASP A 82 7.48 -13.30 0.55
N GLU A 83 8.70 -13.63 0.96
CA GLU A 83 9.90 -12.82 0.70
C GLU A 83 10.18 -12.63 -0.79
N TYR A 84 9.87 -13.62 -1.62
CA TYR A 84 10.03 -13.51 -3.08
C TYR A 84 9.28 -12.29 -3.65
N GLN A 85 8.12 -11.95 -3.08
CA GLN A 85 7.36 -10.79 -3.51
C GLN A 85 8.09 -9.47 -3.20
N LEU A 86 8.92 -9.43 -2.16
CA LEU A 86 9.73 -8.24 -1.83
C LEU A 86 10.84 -8.02 -2.88
N TYR A 87 11.52 -9.08 -3.31
CA TYR A 87 12.47 -8.99 -4.42
C TYR A 87 11.81 -8.51 -5.70
N GLN A 88 10.64 -9.05 -6.04
CA GLN A 88 9.85 -8.55 -7.17
C GLN A 88 9.54 -7.06 -7.01
N THR A 89 9.12 -6.63 -5.81
CA THR A 89 8.79 -5.23 -5.49
C THR A 89 9.96 -4.30 -5.79
N ARG A 90 11.17 -4.69 -5.37
CA ARG A 90 12.37 -3.91 -5.64
C ARG A 90 12.72 -3.87 -7.13
N ILE A 91 12.66 -5.01 -7.81
CA ILE A 91 12.98 -5.13 -9.25
C ILE A 91 12.07 -4.27 -10.13
N ILE A 92 10.77 -4.21 -9.84
CA ILE A 92 9.82 -3.42 -10.63
C ILE A 92 9.88 -1.92 -10.33
N GLY A 93 10.70 -1.49 -9.37
CA GLY A 93 10.92 -0.08 -9.07
C GLY A 93 9.92 0.55 -8.10
N ALA A 94 9.27 -0.23 -7.24
CA ALA A 94 8.52 0.32 -6.12
C ALA A 94 9.46 0.78 -5.00
N ASP A 95 9.02 1.75 -4.20
CA ASP A 95 9.75 2.34 -3.08
C ASP A 95 9.24 1.82 -1.73
N ALA A 96 8.02 1.33 -1.70
CA ALA A 96 7.38 0.83 -0.48
C ALA A 96 6.51 -0.39 -0.77
N VAL A 97 6.29 -1.17 0.28
CA VAL A 97 5.45 -2.38 0.25
C VAL A 97 4.35 -2.30 1.31
N LEU A 98 3.19 -2.89 0.98
CA LEU A 98 2.10 -3.07 1.92
C LEU A 98 2.26 -4.40 2.67
N LEU A 99 2.20 -4.37 3.99
CA LEU A 99 1.96 -5.55 4.83
C LEU A 99 0.59 -5.40 5.49
N ILE A 100 -0.25 -6.44 5.41
CA ILE A 100 -1.61 -6.42 5.96
C ILE A 100 -1.63 -7.32 7.19
N ALA A 101 -1.88 -6.76 8.38
CA ALA A 101 -1.89 -7.51 9.64
C ALA A 101 -2.87 -8.69 9.57
N ALA A 102 -4.07 -8.48 9.05
CA ALA A 102 -5.09 -9.53 8.92
C ALA A 102 -4.69 -10.71 8.01
N ALA A 103 -3.69 -10.54 7.14
CA ALA A 103 -3.20 -11.59 6.22
C ALA A 103 -1.93 -12.31 6.71
N LEU A 104 -1.36 -11.89 7.85
CA LEU A 104 -0.08 -12.35 8.34
C LEU A 104 -0.17 -12.78 9.81
N THR A 105 0.82 -13.54 10.28
CA THR A 105 1.10 -13.65 11.71
C THR A 105 2.07 -12.54 12.15
N PRO A 106 2.09 -12.12 13.43
CA PRO A 106 3.05 -11.10 13.90
C PRO A 106 4.50 -11.47 13.60
N LYS A 107 4.87 -12.75 13.77
CA LYS A 107 6.21 -13.27 13.44
C LYS A 107 6.55 -13.11 11.95
N LYS A 108 5.60 -13.45 11.07
CA LYS A 108 5.82 -13.34 9.61
C LYS A 108 5.88 -11.88 9.16
N CYS A 109 5.02 -11.03 9.73
CA CYS A 109 5.03 -9.58 9.47
C CYS A 109 6.39 -8.96 9.82
N ARG A 110 6.92 -9.25 11.02
CA ARG A 110 8.24 -8.78 11.45
C ARG A 110 9.35 -9.25 10.51
N ALA A 111 9.35 -10.51 10.11
CA ALA A 111 10.35 -11.06 9.20
C ALA A 111 10.29 -10.39 7.81
N LEU A 112 9.09 -10.21 7.26
CA LEU A 112 8.91 -9.53 5.97
C LEU A 112 9.29 -8.03 6.05
N ALA A 113 8.96 -7.35 7.15
CA ALA A 113 9.34 -5.95 7.34
C ALA A 113 10.88 -5.78 7.40
N ALA A 114 11.58 -6.63 8.17
CA ALA A 114 13.04 -6.63 8.20
C ALA A 114 13.64 -6.90 6.83
N LYS A 115 13.11 -7.88 6.09
CA LYS A 115 13.57 -8.18 4.73
C LYS A 115 13.30 -7.03 3.74
N ALA A 116 12.18 -6.32 3.88
CA ALA A 116 11.88 -5.14 3.07
C ALA A 116 12.95 -4.05 3.28
N HIS A 117 13.35 -3.78 4.53
CA HIS A 117 14.42 -2.83 4.83
C HIS A 117 15.77 -3.26 4.26
N GLU A 118 16.13 -4.56 4.31
CA GLU A 118 17.35 -5.07 3.65
C GLU A 118 17.35 -4.78 2.13
N LEU A 119 16.17 -4.71 1.53
CA LEU A 119 15.97 -4.39 0.11
C LEU A 119 15.71 -2.89 -0.15
N GLU A 120 15.93 -2.03 0.85
CA GLU A 120 15.70 -0.58 0.77
C GLU A 120 14.24 -0.22 0.41
N LEU A 121 13.28 -1.02 0.89
CA LEU A 121 11.84 -0.75 0.75
C LEU A 121 11.29 -0.23 2.07
N GLU A 122 10.52 0.87 2.04
CA GLU A 122 9.73 1.31 3.18
C GLU A 122 8.50 0.41 3.36
N VAL A 123 8.03 0.27 4.59
CA VAL A 123 6.91 -0.61 4.96
C VAL A 123 5.71 0.20 5.43
N LEU A 124 4.57 0.03 4.76
CA LEU A 124 3.26 0.46 5.22
C LEU A 124 2.53 -0.74 5.83
N LEU A 125 2.32 -0.74 7.15
CA LEU A 125 1.50 -1.74 7.84
C LEU A 125 0.03 -1.30 7.82
N GLU A 126 -0.84 -2.11 7.21
CA GLU A 126 -2.29 -1.90 7.24
C GLU A 126 -2.90 -2.67 8.41
N ILE A 127 -3.65 -1.94 9.26
CA ILE A 127 -4.39 -2.49 10.40
C ILE A 127 -5.88 -2.13 10.29
N HIS A 128 -6.74 -2.98 10.88
CA HIS A 128 -8.19 -2.83 10.88
C HIS A 128 -8.77 -2.70 12.30
N ARG A 129 -8.07 -3.21 13.31
CA ARG A 129 -8.56 -3.35 14.68
C ARG A 129 -7.43 -3.27 15.69
N GLU A 130 -7.80 -3.10 16.95
CA GLU A 130 -6.88 -2.86 18.06
C GLU A 130 -5.89 -4.00 18.31
N GLU A 131 -6.35 -5.25 18.19
CA GLU A 131 -5.50 -6.42 18.40
C GLU A 131 -4.35 -6.51 17.38
N GLU A 132 -4.44 -5.76 16.29
CA GLU A 132 -3.40 -5.70 15.26
C GLU A 132 -2.30 -4.67 15.57
N LEU A 133 -2.43 -3.90 16.67
CA LEU A 133 -1.35 -3.03 17.16
C LEU A 133 -0.10 -3.81 17.55
N ASP A 134 -0.22 -5.07 17.96
CA ASP A 134 0.89 -5.97 18.30
C ASP A 134 1.81 -6.30 17.09
N TYR A 135 1.38 -5.97 15.86
CA TYR A 135 2.19 -6.12 14.66
C TYR A 135 3.20 -4.97 14.47
N ILE A 136 3.00 -3.84 15.17
CA ILE A 136 3.88 -2.68 15.06
C ILE A 136 5.24 -3.05 15.67
N ASN A 137 6.30 -2.76 14.92
CA ASN A 137 7.67 -3.02 15.32
C ASN A 137 8.62 -2.00 14.67
N GLU A 138 9.90 -2.07 15.01
CA GLU A 138 10.94 -1.14 14.59
C GLU A 138 11.16 -1.03 13.06
N ASN A 139 10.67 -2.00 12.28
CA ASN A 139 10.80 -2.02 10.82
C ASN A 139 9.53 -1.52 10.10
N ILE A 140 8.58 -0.90 10.83
CA ILE A 140 7.38 -0.30 10.25
C ILE A 140 7.59 1.21 10.09
N ASP A 141 7.54 1.72 8.88
CA ASP A 141 7.76 3.14 8.57
C ASP A 141 6.47 3.96 8.65
N MET A 142 5.34 3.33 8.32
CA MET A 142 4.03 3.96 8.24
C MET A 142 2.94 2.98 8.68
N ILE A 143 1.89 3.51 9.33
CA ILE A 143 0.72 2.74 9.72
C ILE A 143 -0.49 3.28 8.93
N GLY A 144 -1.20 2.37 8.28
CA GLY A 144 -2.45 2.66 7.59
C GLY A 144 -3.63 2.04 8.33
N ILE A 145 -4.62 2.85 8.71
CA ILE A 145 -5.86 2.34 9.29
C ILE A 145 -6.88 2.14 8.17
N ASN A 146 -7.28 0.89 7.94
CA ASN A 146 -8.31 0.57 6.95
C ASN A 146 -9.67 0.48 7.63
N ASN A 147 -10.55 1.43 7.29
CA ASN A 147 -11.90 1.53 7.83
C ASN A 147 -12.89 0.53 7.22
N ARG A 148 -12.48 -0.19 6.18
CA ARG A 148 -13.32 -1.20 5.55
C ARG A 148 -13.08 -2.58 6.13
N ASN A 149 -14.10 -3.21 6.66
CA ASN A 149 -14.05 -4.61 7.07
C ASN A 149 -13.89 -5.50 5.84
N LEU A 150 -12.87 -6.37 5.83
CA LEU A 150 -12.54 -7.22 4.67
C LEU A 150 -13.57 -8.32 4.41
N GLY A 151 -14.34 -8.73 5.42
CA GLY A 151 -15.36 -9.76 5.27
C GLY A 151 -16.74 -9.22 4.88
N SER A 152 -17.21 -8.17 5.56
CA SER A 152 -18.56 -7.59 5.34
C SER A 152 -18.58 -6.44 4.32
N PHE A 153 -17.41 -5.90 3.94
CA PHE A 153 -17.23 -4.68 3.14
C PHE A 153 -17.86 -3.42 3.74
N HIS A 154 -18.34 -3.48 4.98
CA HIS A 154 -18.83 -2.30 5.70
C HIS A 154 -17.68 -1.35 6.02
N THR A 155 -17.92 -0.04 5.87
CA THR A 155 -16.93 1.01 6.16
C THR A 155 -17.36 1.77 7.42
N ASP A 156 -16.47 1.83 8.42
CA ASP A 156 -16.66 2.56 9.68
C ASP A 156 -15.50 3.55 9.86
N VAL A 157 -15.73 4.83 9.55
CA VAL A 157 -14.72 5.89 9.70
C VAL A 157 -14.35 6.19 11.15
N GLU A 158 -15.27 5.93 12.09
CA GLU A 158 -15.00 6.10 13.53
C GLU A 158 -13.87 5.19 14.03
N ASN A 159 -13.62 4.08 13.31
CA ASN A 159 -12.51 3.19 13.60
C ASN A 159 -11.16 3.91 13.59
N SER A 160 -10.93 4.82 12.63
CA SER A 160 -9.69 5.61 12.60
C SER A 160 -9.52 6.46 13.85
N PHE A 161 -10.59 7.11 14.31
CA PHE A 161 -10.53 7.96 15.50
C PHE A 161 -10.29 7.14 16.78
N ARG A 162 -10.84 5.92 16.86
CA ARG A 162 -10.58 4.99 17.98
C ARG A 162 -9.15 4.49 18.01
N LEU A 163 -8.58 4.15 16.85
CA LEU A 163 -7.25 3.55 16.76
C LEU A 163 -6.12 4.57 16.85
N ILE A 164 -6.29 5.79 16.30
CA ILE A 164 -5.22 6.78 16.25
C ILE A 164 -4.73 7.18 17.65
N GLY A 165 -5.64 7.23 18.65
CA GLY A 165 -5.28 7.53 20.04
C GLY A 165 -4.55 6.41 20.78
N LYS A 166 -4.41 5.23 20.15
CA LYS A 166 -3.75 4.04 20.72
C LYS A 166 -2.45 3.69 20.00
N LEU A 167 -2.10 4.43 18.96
CA LEU A 167 -0.82 4.27 18.27
C LEU A 167 0.33 4.72 19.19
N PRO A 168 1.50 4.01 19.16
CA PRO A 168 2.65 4.34 19.98
C PRO A 168 3.33 5.66 19.59
#